data_3feed5da1da4e7ed670f4f5c3270854c
#
_entry.id   3feed5da1da4e7ed670f4f5c3270854c
#
_cell.length_a   1.000
_cell.length_b   1.000
_cell.length_c   1.000
_cell.angle_alpha   90.00
_cell.angle_beta   90.00
_cell.angle_gamma   90.00
#
_symmetry.space_group_name_H-M   'P 1'
#
loop_
_entity.id
_entity.type
_entity.pdbx_description
1 polymer ?
#
loop_
_entity_poly.entity_id
_entity_poly.type
_entity_poly.pdbx_seq_one_letter_code
_entity_poly.pdbx_strand_id
1 'polypeptide(L)'
;MNNPINTDINIELSIAIAGILFQTLYYFIILFLFYQGIIREYIFNLFTTYHTNILIFNILPIYPLDGSKIVNLLLSKILPYNTANKLNIIISIITLLFIIIINYFYFNYTTILIIAIIINNLVEYHHQLKYLFNKFLLERYLYHITYKKTKKINKLTDMYKEKTHFLKENNIYITEKQALSRKFKGKISKNIWLIIPYMLQLKMFKRPRVDYSTAQK
;
A
#
# COMPACT_ATOMS: atom_id res chain seq x y z
N MET A 1 13.20 -2.02 -2.36
CA MET A 1 13.01 -2.37 -0.92
C MET A 1 11.79 -3.23 -0.76
N ASN A 2 11.95 -4.50 -0.36
CA ASN A 2 10.81 -5.41 -0.18
C ASN A 2 10.22 -5.25 1.23
N ASN A 3 9.43 -4.19 1.44
CA ASN A 3 8.73 -4.01 2.71
C ASN A 3 7.77 -5.20 2.96
N PRO A 4 7.67 -5.68 4.19
CA PRO A 4 6.70 -6.70 4.55
C PRO A 4 5.28 -6.16 4.38
N ILE A 5 4.38 -7.02 3.86
CA ILE A 5 2.99 -6.63 3.56
C ILE A 5 2.12 -6.65 4.82
N ASN A 6 2.41 -7.57 5.75
CA ASN A 6 1.63 -7.73 6.98
C ASN A 6 2.13 -6.82 8.12
N THR A 7 2.41 -5.56 7.82
CA THR A 7 2.65 -4.50 8.81
C THR A 7 1.33 -3.95 9.34
N ASP A 8 1.38 -3.30 10.51
CA ASP A 8 0.21 -2.62 11.08
C ASP A 8 -0.25 -1.50 10.14
N ILE A 9 -1.55 -1.50 9.82
CA ILE A 9 -2.14 -0.52 8.90
C ILE A 9 -2.00 0.91 9.45
N ASN A 10 -2.10 1.10 10.78
CA ASN A 10 -1.99 2.43 11.36
C ASN A 10 -0.57 2.99 11.23
N ILE A 11 0.46 2.15 11.37
CA ILE A 11 1.86 2.55 11.15
C ILE A 11 2.08 2.94 9.69
N GLU A 12 1.63 2.11 8.73
CA GLU A 12 1.75 2.43 7.31
C GLU A 12 0.98 3.70 6.93
N LEU A 13 -0.21 3.89 7.51
CA LEU A 13 -1.02 5.08 7.30
C LEU A 13 -0.34 6.33 7.85
N SER A 14 0.24 6.25 9.05
CA SER A 14 1.00 7.36 9.63
C SER A 14 2.19 7.74 8.78
N ILE A 15 2.91 6.77 8.20
CA ILE A 15 4.03 7.03 7.29
C ILE A 15 3.55 7.73 6.00
N ALA A 16 2.44 7.25 5.42
CA ALA A 16 1.90 7.85 4.20
C ALA A 16 1.38 9.27 4.43
N ILE A 17 0.73 9.52 5.56
CA ILE A 17 0.26 10.86 5.94
C ILE A 17 1.43 11.79 6.28
N ALA A 18 2.47 11.27 6.96
CA ALA A 18 3.65 12.06 7.32
C ALA A 18 4.32 12.68 6.09
N GLY A 19 4.37 11.96 4.95
CA GLY A 19 4.90 12.50 3.69
C GLY A 19 4.18 13.79 3.26
N ILE A 20 2.85 13.77 3.26
CA ILE A 20 2.02 14.94 2.91
C ILE A 20 2.17 16.05 3.95
N LEU A 21 2.21 15.71 5.24
CA LEU A 21 2.36 16.68 6.32
C LEU A 21 3.73 17.38 6.26
N PHE A 22 4.83 16.66 6.06
CA PHE A 22 6.15 17.26 5.92
C PHE A 22 6.25 18.15 4.68
N GLN A 23 5.62 17.77 3.59
CA GLN A 23 5.52 18.61 2.40
C GLN A 23 4.78 19.91 2.71
N THR A 24 3.65 19.85 3.41
CA THR A 24 2.89 21.03 3.85
C THR A 24 3.71 21.90 4.82
N LEU A 25 4.42 21.29 5.78
CA LEU A 25 5.28 22.01 6.71
C LEU A 25 6.39 22.79 5.98
N TYR A 26 6.99 22.15 4.96
CA TYR A 26 8.03 22.79 4.16
C TYR A 26 7.52 24.04 3.43
N TYR A 27 6.27 24.05 2.98
CA TYR A 27 5.64 25.24 2.42
C TYR A 27 5.60 26.40 3.43
N PHE A 28 5.22 26.15 4.69
CA PHE A 28 5.18 27.18 5.72
C PHE A 28 6.59 27.73 6.05
N ILE A 29 7.63 26.92 5.99
CA ILE A 29 9.02 27.38 6.17
C ILE A 29 9.39 28.37 5.06
N ILE A 30 9.10 28.04 3.81
CA ILE A 30 9.40 28.91 2.66
C ILE A 30 8.57 30.23 2.74
N LEU A 31 7.31 30.14 3.15
CA LEU A 31 6.46 31.29 3.38
C LEU A 31 7.05 32.22 4.46
N PHE A 32 7.52 31.66 5.57
CA PHE A 32 8.18 32.41 6.63
C PHE A 32 9.45 33.13 6.13
N LEU A 33 10.30 32.45 5.37
CA LEU A 33 11.53 33.03 4.80
C LEU A 33 11.22 34.15 3.79
N PHE A 34 10.12 34.02 3.07
CA PHE A 34 9.64 35.10 2.18
C PHE A 34 9.22 36.34 2.96
N TYR A 35 8.45 36.19 4.05
CA TYR A 35 8.05 37.31 4.90
C TYR A 35 9.24 38.00 5.60
N GLN A 36 10.33 37.27 5.85
CA GLN A 36 11.59 37.83 6.38
C GLN A 36 12.42 38.57 5.30
N GLY A 37 11.96 38.62 4.05
CA GLY A 37 12.70 39.26 2.96
C GLY A 37 13.95 38.50 2.48
N ILE A 38 14.15 37.26 2.96
CA ILE A 38 15.30 36.42 2.59
C ILE A 38 15.14 35.87 1.16
N ILE A 39 13.91 35.56 0.76
CA ILE A 39 13.60 35.00 -0.55
C ILE A 39 12.93 36.09 -1.41
N ARG A 40 13.40 36.23 -2.65
CA ARG A 40 12.81 37.15 -3.62
C ARG A 40 11.43 36.65 -4.09
N GLU A 41 10.52 37.57 -4.37
CA GLU A 41 9.15 37.28 -4.82
C GLU A 41 9.08 36.31 -6.01
N TYR A 42 9.93 36.47 -7.02
CA TYR A 42 9.99 35.59 -8.17
C TYR A 42 10.28 34.12 -7.77
N ILE A 43 11.25 33.90 -6.86
CA ILE A 43 11.64 32.57 -6.37
C ILE A 43 10.49 31.97 -5.56
N PHE A 44 9.85 32.79 -4.70
CA PHE A 44 8.70 32.36 -3.90
C PHE A 44 7.52 31.91 -4.79
N ASN A 45 7.17 32.70 -5.79
CA ASN A 45 6.07 32.38 -6.72
C ASN A 45 6.36 31.11 -7.52
N LEU A 46 7.60 30.94 -8.01
CA LEU A 46 8.02 29.75 -8.72
C LEU A 46 7.91 28.51 -7.79
N PHE A 47 8.46 28.60 -6.59
CA PHE A 47 8.41 27.54 -5.59
C PHE A 47 6.97 27.16 -5.25
N THR A 48 6.12 28.15 -4.94
CA THR A 48 4.72 27.92 -4.56
C THR A 48 3.94 27.19 -5.66
N THR A 49 4.15 27.58 -6.91
CA THR A 49 3.47 26.94 -8.06
C THR A 49 3.86 25.48 -8.18
N TYR A 50 5.15 25.15 -8.18
CA TYR A 50 5.60 23.76 -8.31
C TYR A 50 5.24 22.93 -7.07
N HIS A 51 5.41 23.50 -5.88
CA HIS A 51 5.11 22.82 -4.62
C HIS A 51 3.62 22.46 -4.52
N THR A 52 2.74 23.39 -4.83
CA THR A 52 1.29 23.16 -4.82
C THR A 52 0.89 22.08 -5.83
N ASN A 53 1.45 22.10 -7.03
CA ASN A 53 1.19 21.08 -8.03
C ASN A 53 1.64 19.69 -7.56
N ILE A 54 2.83 19.56 -6.96
CA ILE A 54 3.34 18.29 -6.43
C ILE A 54 2.47 17.81 -5.25
N LEU A 55 2.04 18.72 -4.37
CA LEU A 55 1.19 18.39 -3.23
C LEU A 55 -0.17 17.86 -3.70
N ILE A 56 -0.84 18.57 -4.60
CA ILE A 56 -2.12 18.13 -5.18
C ILE A 56 -1.95 16.76 -5.84
N PHE A 57 -0.87 16.60 -6.62
CA PHE A 57 -0.58 15.35 -7.30
C PHE A 57 -0.41 14.18 -6.32
N ASN A 58 0.33 14.38 -5.22
CA ASN A 58 0.55 13.34 -4.21
C ASN A 58 -0.71 12.95 -3.42
N ILE A 59 -1.71 13.84 -3.33
CA ILE A 59 -3.00 13.56 -2.68
C ILE A 59 -3.93 12.73 -3.59
N LEU A 60 -3.71 12.73 -4.91
CA LEU A 60 -4.59 12.00 -5.84
C LEU A 60 -4.57 10.49 -5.54
N PRO A 61 -5.75 9.83 -5.54
CA PRO A 61 -5.87 8.40 -5.28
C PRO A 61 -5.47 7.55 -6.49
N ILE A 62 -4.28 7.81 -7.03
CA ILE A 62 -3.74 7.13 -8.22
C ILE A 62 -2.43 6.42 -7.86
N TYR A 63 -2.34 5.11 -8.11
CA TYR A 63 -1.08 4.40 -7.95
C TYR A 63 -0.03 4.91 -8.95
N PRO A 64 1.24 5.18 -8.54
CA PRO A 64 1.88 4.83 -7.25
C PRO A 64 1.92 5.97 -6.20
N LEU A 65 1.07 6.98 -6.28
CA LEU A 65 1.08 8.17 -5.43
C LEU A 65 0.67 7.87 -3.97
N ASP A 66 1.03 8.77 -3.05
CA ASP A 66 0.76 8.57 -1.62
C ASP A 66 -0.75 8.57 -1.31
N GLY A 67 -1.57 9.34 -2.03
CA GLY A 67 -3.02 9.30 -1.93
C GLY A 67 -3.61 7.91 -2.20
N SER A 68 -3.07 7.18 -3.19
CA SER A 68 -3.47 5.80 -3.46
C SER A 68 -3.10 4.84 -2.32
N LYS A 69 -1.94 5.03 -1.69
CA LYS A 69 -1.56 4.23 -0.51
C LYS A 69 -2.52 4.44 0.65
N ILE A 70 -2.88 5.71 0.93
CA ILE A 70 -3.85 6.05 1.98
C ILE A 70 -5.19 5.37 1.69
N VAL A 71 -5.72 5.51 0.47
CA VAL A 71 -6.99 4.87 0.08
C VAL A 71 -6.91 3.36 0.22
N ASN A 72 -5.85 2.72 -0.27
CA ASN A 72 -5.68 1.27 -0.17
C ASN A 72 -5.62 0.78 1.29
N LEU A 73 -4.94 1.51 2.18
CA LEU A 73 -4.84 1.19 3.59
C LEU A 73 -6.21 1.35 4.29
N LEU A 74 -6.96 2.40 3.97
CA LEU A 74 -8.31 2.60 4.48
C LEU A 74 -9.26 1.49 4.02
N LEU A 75 -9.22 1.13 2.74
CA LEU A 75 -9.97 0.01 2.19
C LEU A 75 -9.58 -1.32 2.87
N SER A 76 -8.29 -1.54 3.15
CA SER A 76 -7.79 -2.76 3.80
C SER A 76 -8.22 -2.91 5.26
N LYS A 77 -8.64 -1.84 5.94
CA LYS A 77 -9.27 -1.91 7.28
C LYS A 77 -10.66 -2.55 7.23
N ILE A 78 -11.38 -2.32 6.14
CA ILE A 78 -12.81 -2.69 6.01
C ILE A 78 -12.97 -3.95 5.16
N LEU A 79 -12.20 -4.07 4.09
CA LEU A 79 -12.32 -5.10 3.06
C LEU A 79 -11.20 -6.15 3.13
N PRO A 80 -11.42 -7.35 2.54
CA PRO A 80 -10.35 -8.32 2.33
C PRO A 80 -9.19 -7.71 1.54
N TYR A 81 -7.96 -8.11 1.87
CA TYR A 81 -6.73 -7.57 1.27
C TYR A 81 -6.76 -7.60 -0.28
N ASN A 82 -7.18 -8.74 -0.86
CA ASN A 82 -7.25 -8.88 -2.32
C ASN A 82 -8.29 -7.93 -2.94
N THR A 83 -9.45 -7.77 -2.30
CA THR A 83 -10.53 -6.88 -2.76
C THR A 83 -10.11 -5.42 -2.63
N ALA A 84 -9.47 -5.04 -1.54
CA ALA A 84 -8.96 -3.69 -1.33
C ALA A 84 -7.99 -3.26 -2.44
N ASN A 85 -7.02 -4.12 -2.79
CA ASN A 85 -6.07 -3.83 -3.87
C ASN A 85 -6.74 -3.72 -5.25
N LYS A 86 -7.74 -4.56 -5.54
CA LYS A 86 -8.51 -4.47 -6.80
C LYS A 86 -9.30 -3.18 -6.89
N LEU A 87 -9.99 -2.80 -5.80
CA LEU A 87 -10.74 -1.54 -5.73
C LEU A 87 -9.82 -0.33 -5.85
N ASN A 88 -8.63 -0.38 -5.27
CA ASN A 88 -7.65 0.68 -5.40
C ASN A 88 -7.25 0.92 -6.87
N ILE A 89 -7.11 -0.13 -7.67
CA ILE A 89 -6.88 0.00 -9.11
C ILE A 89 -8.08 0.66 -9.80
N ILE A 90 -9.29 0.22 -9.48
CA ILE A 90 -10.51 0.80 -10.09
C ILE A 90 -10.60 2.29 -9.77
N ILE A 91 -10.38 2.69 -8.52
CA ILE A 91 -10.36 4.10 -8.10
C ILE A 91 -9.28 4.87 -8.87
N SER A 92 -8.08 4.29 -9.00
CA SER A 92 -6.98 4.91 -9.74
C SER A 92 -7.33 5.12 -11.23
N ILE A 93 -7.99 4.16 -11.85
CA ILE A 93 -8.45 4.29 -13.26
C ILE A 93 -9.49 5.40 -13.40
N ILE A 94 -10.49 5.43 -12.52
CA ILE A 94 -11.54 6.46 -12.54
C ILE A 94 -10.91 7.86 -12.38
N THR A 95 -10.01 8.03 -11.43
CA THR A 95 -9.32 9.31 -11.21
C THR A 95 -8.45 9.69 -12.40
N LEU A 96 -7.77 8.74 -13.02
CA LEU A 96 -6.96 8.95 -14.21
C LEU A 96 -7.82 9.40 -15.40
N LEU A 97 -8.98 8.77 -15.62
CA LEU A 97 -9.93 9.18 -16.66
C LEU A 97 -10.40 10.63 -16.44
N PHE A 98 -10.68 11.00 -15.20
CA PHE A 98 -11.05 12.37 -14.85
C PHE A 98 -9.93 13.37 -15.20
N ILE A 99 -8.66 13.05 -14.93
CA ILE A 99 -7.51 13.87 -15.30
C ILE A 99 -7.37 13.98 -16.83
N ILE A 100 -7.58 12.89 -17.56
CA ILE A 100 -7.54 12.91 -19.04
C ILE A 100 -8.60 13.85 -19.60
N ILE A 101 -9.82 13.84 -19.06
CA ILE A 101 -10.90 14.71 -19.48
C ILE A 101 -10.53 16.18 -19.22
N ILE A 102 -10.00 16.50 -18.04
CA ILE A 102 -9.54 17.87 -17.73
C ILE A 102 -8.42 18.28 -18.68
N ASN A 103 -7.45 17.42 -18.95
CA ASN A 103 -6.33 17.73 -19.85
C ASN A 103 -6.78 17.92 -21.30
N TYR A 104 -7.91 17.35 -21.70
CA TYR A 104 -8.49 17.59 -23.03
C TYR A 104 -8.90 19.06 -23.22
N PHE A 105 -9.39 19.72 -22.15
CA PHE A 105 -9.75 21.15 -22.19
C PHE A 105 -8.55 22.10 -21.97
N TYR A 106 -7.54 21.65 -21.21
CA TYR A 106 -6.35 22.43 -20.84
C TYR A 106 -5.08 21.72 -21.33
N PHE A 107 -4.92 21.61 -22.64
CA PHE A 107 -3.86 20.82 -23.27
C PHE A 107 -2.47 21.21 -22.76
N ASN A 108 -1.74 20.24 -22.20
CA ASN A 108 -0.37 20.39 -21.72
C ASN A 108 0.46 19.13 -22.01
N TYR A 109 1.54 19.27 -22.78
CA TYR A 109 2.45 18.15 -23.13
C TYR A 109 3.03 17.44 -21.90
N THR A 110 3.39 18.19 -20.84
CA THR A 110 3.93 17.62 -19.61
C THR A 110 2.92 16.68 -18.93
N THR A 111 1.65 17.03 -18.93
CA THR A 111 0.58 16.21 -18.36
C THR A 111 0.39 14.92 -19.15
N ILE A 112 0.52 14.95 -20.49
CA ILE A 112 0.46 13.73 -21.31
C ILE A 112 1.57 12.74 -20.94
N LEU A 113 2.79 13.23 -20.75
CA LEU A 113 3.93 12.38 -20.36
C LEU A 113 3.69 11.77 -18.98
N ILE A 114 3.20 12.53 -18.01
CA ILE A 114 2.85 12.06 -16.68
C ILE A 114 1.74 10.98 -16.76
N ILE A 115 0.70 11.20 -17.55
CA ILE A 115 -0.38 10.24 -17.77
C ILE A 115 0.17 8.93 -18.33
N ALA A 116 1.07 8.97 -19.31
CA ALA A 116 1.68 7.78 -19.89
C ALA A 116 2.48 6.98 -18.85
N ILE A 117 3.25 7.63 -17.98
CA ILE A 117 3.98 7.00 -16.89
C ILE A 117 3.01 6.35 -15.89
N ILE A 118 1.92 7.03 -15.53
CA ILE A 118 0.91 6.49 -14.61
C ILE A 118 0.24 5.25 -15.20
N ILE A 119 -0.14 5.27 -16.48
CA ILE A 119 -0.73 4.11 -17.17
C ILE A 119 0.21 2.92 -17.08
N ASN A 120 1.49 3.10 -17.40
CA ASN A 120 2.48 2.02 -17.35
C ASN A 120 2.57 1.43 -15.92
N ASN A 121 2.68 2.27 -14.90
CA ASN A 121 2.73 1.85 -13.51
C ASN A 121 1.45 1.09 -13.08
N LEU A 122 0.28 1.52 -13.56
CA LEU A 122 -1.01 0.89 -13.25
C LEU A 122 -1.12 -0.51 -13.87
N VAL A 123 -0.67 -0.66 -15.12
CA VAL A 123 -0.60 -1.96 -15.80
C VAL A 123 0.34 -2.90 -15.07
N GLU A 124 1.53 -2.44 -14.71
CA GLU A 124 2.50 -3.22 -13.92
C GLU A 124 1.92 -3.66 -12.57
N TYR A 125 1.29 -2.74 -11.84
CA TYR A 125 0.65 -3.05 -10.56
C TYR A 125 -0.47 -4.08 -10.71
N HIS A 126 -1.27 -4.00 -11.77
CA HIS A 126 -2.31 -4.99 -12.05
C HIS A 126 -1.69 -6.39 -12.23
N HIS A 127 -0.62 -6.52 -13.00
CA HIS A 127 0.11 -7.79 -13.17
C HIS A 127 0.70 -8.32 -11.85
N GLN A 128 1.14 -7.42 -10.98
CA GLN A 128 1.73 -7.76 -9.69
C GLN A 128 0.70 -8.17 -8.63
N LEU A 129 -0.60 -7.92 -8.78
CA LEU A 129 -1.63 -8.21 -7.77
C LEU A 129 -1.60 -9.66 -7.28
N LYS A 130 -1.45 -10.62 -8.21
CA LYS A 130 -1.40 -12.04 -7.88
C LYS A 130 -0.15 -12.39 -7.05
N TYR A 131 0.97 -11.78 -7.39
CA TYR A 131 2.22 -11.91 -6.65
C TYR A 131 2.10 -11.32 -5.24
N LEU A 132 1.59 -10.09 -5.12
CA LEU A 132 1.39 -9.41 -3.84
C LEU A 132 0.46 -10.20 -2.91
N PHE A 133 -0.63 -10.75 -3.44
CA PHE A 133 -1.52 -11.60 -2.66
C PHE A 133 -0.84 -12.89 -2.19
N ASN A 134 -0.07 -13.55 -3.03
CA ASN A 134 0.68 -14.75 -2.63
C ASN A 134 1.78 -14.42 -1.60
N LYS A 135 2.44 -13.27 -1.73
CA LYS A 135 3.40 -12.76 -0.75
C LYS A 135 2.73 -12.49 0.60
N PHE A 136 1.55 -11.86 0.62
CA PHE A 136 0.74 -11.65 1.82
C PHE A 136 0.45 -12.96 2.55
N LEU A 137 0.01 -14.01 1.84
CA LEU A 137 -0.27 -15.32 2.42
C LEU A 137 0.99 -16.03 2.91
N LEU A 138 2.10 -15.91 2.15
CA LEU A 138 3.37 -16.54 2.50
C LEU A 138 3.97 -15.93 3.77
N GLU A 139 3.94 -14.61 3.92
CA GLU A 139 4.39 -13.94 5.12
C GLU A 139 3.61 -14.41 6.35
N ARG A 140 2.28 -14.57 6.25
CA ARG A 140 1.45 -15.10 7.34
C ARG A 140 1.80 -16.55 7.70
N TYR A 141 2.07 -17.36 6.70
CA TYR A 141 2.50 -18.75 6.91
C TYR A 141 3.84 -18.83 7.62
N LEU A 142 4.83 -18.03 7.21
CA LEU A 142 6.21 -18.08 7.74
C LEU A 142 6.32 -17.47 9.14
N TYR A 143 5.66 -16.33 9.36
CA TYR A 143 5.80 -15.59 10.64
C TYR A 143 4.72 -15.93 11.67
N HIS A 144 3.76 -16.81 11.33
CA HIS A 144 2.65 -17.19 12.21
C HIS A 144 1.94 -15.98 12.84
N ILE A 145 1.68 -14.95 12.04
CA ILE A 145 1.07 -13.71 12.50
C ILE A 145 -0.38 -13.99 12.95
N THR A 146 -0.69 -13.65 14.19
CA THR A 146 -2.04 -13.78 14.76
C THR A 146 -2.54 -12.44 15.25
N TYR A 147 -3.84 -12.19 15.12
CA TYR A 147 -4.49 -10.97 15.57
C TYR A 147 -5.60 -11.29 16.58
N LYS A 148 -5.90 -10.37 17.51
CA LYS A 148 -6.96 -10.52 18.50
C LYS A 148 -8.35 -10.70 17.85
N LYS A 149 -8.61 -9.97 16.74
CA LYS A 149 -9.89 -10.06 16.02
C LYS A 149 -9.89 -11.27 15.10
N THR A 150 -10.92 -12.12 15.26
CA THR A 150 -11.10 -13.31 14.41
C THR A 150 -12.26 -13.15 13.44
N LYS A 151 -12.18 -13.76 12.28
CA LYS A 151 -13.27 -13.79 11.28
C LYS A 151 -13.36 -15.15 10.59
N LYS A 152 -14.59 -15.63 10.41
CA LYS A 152 -14.88 -16.82 9.61
C LYS A 152 -14.94 -16.42 8.14
N ILE A 153 -14.27 -17.16 7.26
CA ILE A 153 -14.20 -16.90 5.82
C ILE A 153 -14.36 -18.22 5.05
N ASN A 154 -14.81 -18.11 3.79
CA ASN A 154 -15.00 -19.29 2.95
C ASN A 154 -13.79 -19.56 2.04
N LYS A 155 -13.06 -18.52 1.64
CA LYS A 155 -11.92 -18.61 0.70
C LYS A 155 -10.71 -17.85 1.24
N LEU A 156 -9.51 -18.30 0.88
CA LEU A 156 -8.28 -17.58 1.20
C LEU A 156 -8.23 -16.15 0.61
N THR A 157 -8.95 -15.92 -0.50
CA THR A 157 -9.09 -14.60 -1.12
C THR A 157 -9.77 -13.57 -0.24
N ASP A 158 -10.56 -14.03 0.75
CA ASP A 158 -11.36 -13.19 1.64
C ASP A 158 -10.63 -12.84 2.93
N MET A 159 -9.31 -13.08 2.97
CA MET A 159 -8.48 -12.77 4.15
C MET A 159 -8.24 -11.26 4.30
N TYR A 160 -8.40 -10.79 5.54
CA TYR A 160 -8.18 -9.40 5.96
C TYR A 160 -6.76 -9.20 6.50
N LYS A 161 -6.23 -7.98 6.38
CA LYS A 161 -4.86 -7.68 6.80
C LYS A 161 -4.66 -7.80 8.32
N GLU A 162 -5.65 -7.38 9.13
CA GLU A 162 -5.54 -7.31 10.60
C GLU A 162 -6.50 -8.24 11.34
N LYS A 163 -6.82 -9.39 10.77
CA LYS A 163 -7.68 -10.40 11.42
C LYS A 163 -7.07 -11.79 11.29
N THR A 164 -7.29 -12.63 12.28
CA THR A 164 -7.03 -14.07 12.22
C THR A 164 -8.26 -14.77 11.64
N HIS A 165 -8.08 -15.78 10.82
CA HIS A 165 -9.17 -16.37 10.06
C HIS A 165 -9.38 -17.84 10.39
N PHE A 166 -10.66 -18.24 10.38
CA PHE A 166 -11.09 -19.63 10.33
C PHE A 166 -11.72 -19.88 8.97
N LEU A 167 -11.16 -20.82 8.21
CA LEU A 167 -11.67 -21.18 6.88
C LEU A 167 -12.67 -22.31 7.01
N LYS A 168 -13.80 -22.17 6.33
CA LYS A 168 -14.81 -23.22 6.19
C LYS A 168 -14.40 -24.16 5.05
N GLU A 169 -14.15 -25.42 5.34
CA GLU A 169 -13.87 -26.47 4.38
C GLU A 169 -14.71 -27.71 4.73
N ASN A 170 -15.52 -28.20 3.81
CA ASN A 170 -16.41 -29.34 4.01
C ASN A 170 -17.23 -29.28 5.32
N ASN A 171 -17.85 -28.12 5.61
CA ASN A 171 -18.60 -27.83 6.83
C ASN A 171 -17.79 -27.83 8.15
N ILE A 172 -16.48 -27.99 8.10
CA ILE A 172 -15.59 -27.91 9.25
C ILE A 172 -14.77 -26.61 9.15
N TYR A 173 -14.55 -25.97 10.30
CA TYR A 173 -13.69 -24.80 10.37
C TYR A 173 -12.25 -25.22 10.68
N ILE A 174 -11.34 -24.94 9.78
CA ILE A 174 -9.91 -25.15 9.94
C ILE A 174 -9.22 -23.82 10.28
N THR A 175 -8.12 -23.90 11.02
CA THR A 175 -7.33 -22.73 11.37
C THR A 175 -6.60 -22.17 10.15
N GLU A 176 -6.30 -20.87 10.16
CA GLU A 176 -5.51 -20.20 9.13
C GLU A 176 -4.18 -20.93 8.86
N LYS A 177 -3.48 -21.37 9.94
CA LYS A 177 -2.23 -22.12 9.85
C LYS A 177 -2.38 -23.43 9.07
N GLN A 178 -3.45 -24.18 9.32
CA GLN A 178 -3.72 -25.44 8.60
C GLN A 178 -4.03 -25.19 7.13
N ALA A 179 -4.85 -24.18 6.81
CA ALA A 179 -5.18 -23.83 5.44
C ALA A 179 -3.94 -23.37 4.64
N LEU A 180 -3.10 -22.51 5.23
CA LEU A 180 -1.89 -22.02 4.60
C LEU A 180 -0.84 -23.15 4.46
N SER A 181 -0.72 -24.05 5.44
CA SER A 181 0.19 -25.21 5.34
C SER A 181 -0.19 -26.12 4.16
N ARG A 182 -1.48 -26.40 3.95
CA ARG A 182 -1.95 -27.19 2.80
C ARG A 182 -1.61 -26.50 1.47
N LYS A 183 -1.73 -25.16 1.42
CA LYS A 183 -1.39 -24.39 0.20
C LYS A 183 0.09 -24.40 -0.12
N PHE A 184 0.96 -24.30 0.88
CA PHE A 184 2.39 -24.06 0.69
C PHE A 184 3.28 -25.30 0.90
N LYS A 185 2.91 -26.26 1.77
CA LYS A 185 3.73 -27.44 2.10
C LYS A 185 4.13 -28.26 0.86
N GLY A 186 3.21 -28.45 -0.10
CA GLY A 186 3.50 -29.17 -1.34
C GLY A 186 4.32 -28.38 -2.37
N LYS A 187 4.25 -27.04 -2.34
CA LYS A 187 4.94 -26.17 -3.29
C LYS A 187 6.35 -25.80 -2.85
N ILE A 188 6.58 -25.67 -1.54
CA ILE A 188 7.91 -25.42 -0.97
C ILE A 188 8.83 -26.60 -1.22
N SER A 189 8.33 -27.84 -1.13
CA SER A 189 9.10 -29.05 -1.40
C SER A 189 9.60 -29.17 -2.86
N LYS A 190 8.82 -28.65 -3.83
CA LYS A 190 9.16 -28.73 -5.26
C LYS A 190 10.02 -27.59 -5.81
N ASN A 191 9.98 -26.41 -5.16
CA ASN A 191 10.62 -25.18 -5.68
C ASN A 191 11.43 -24.44 -4.59
N ILE A 192 12.17 -25.18 -3.79
CA ILE A 192 13.04 -24.62 -2.74
C ILE A 192 13.97 -23.53 -3.29
N TRP A 193 14.53 -23.73 -4.49
CA TRP A 193 15.47 -22.81 -5.14
C TRP A 193 14.86 -21.45 -5.52
N LEU A 194 13.57 -21.36 -5.80
CA LEU A 194 12.87 -20.10 -6.08
C LEU A 194 12.53 -19.30 -4.79
N ILE A 195 12.55 -19.97 -3.65
CA ILE A 195 12.17 -19.40 -2.35
C ILE A 195 13.40 -19.05 -1.50
N ILE A 196 14.56 -19.67 -1.78
CA ILE A 196 15.81 -19.39 -1.06
C ILE A 196 16.23 -17.91 -1.10
N PRO A 197 16.23 -17.19 -2.21
CA PRO A 197 16.53 -15.75 -2.21
C PRO A 197 15.56 -14.96 -1.34
N TYR A 198 14.31 -15.38 -1.31
CA TYR A 198 13.24 -14.81 -0.50
C TYR A 198 13.43 -15.10 0.99
N MET A 199 13.82 -16.32 1.34
CA MET A 199 14.10 -16.76 2.71
C MET A 199 15.37 -16.12 3.27
N LEU A 200 16.41 -15.93 2.47
CA LEU A 200 17.64 -15.24 2.87
C LEU A 200 17.42 -13.75 3.13
N GLN A 201 16.64 -13.07 2.28
CA GLN A 201 16.25 -11.69 2.53
C GLN A 201 15.35 -11.54 3.78
N LEU A 202 14.50 -12.53 4.07
CA LEU A 202 13.64 -12.55 5.23
C LEU A 202 14.38 -12.91 6.54
N LYS A 203 15.46 -13.70 6.49
CA LYS A 203 16.29 -14.02 7.66
C LYS A 203 17.06 -12.80 8.19
N MET A 204 17.39 -11.84 7.36
CA MET A 204 18.03 -10.58 7.81
C MET A 204 17.07 -9.66 8.57
N PHE A 205 15.76 -9.86 8.47
CA PHE A 205 14.74 -9.15 9.25
C PHE A 205 14.14 -10.05 10.33
N LYS A 206 14.96 -10.42 11.32
CA LYS A 206 14.46 -11.01 12.57
C LYS A 206 13.66 -9.93 13.30
N ARG A 207 12.33 -9.86 13.08
CA ARG A 207 11.46 -9.01 13.90
C ARG A 207 11.40 -9.58 15.30
N PRO A 208 11.55 -8.74 16.36
CA PRO A 208 11.15 -9.15 17.70
C PRO A 208 9.68 -9.56 17.65
N ARG A 209 9.30 -10.61 18.38
CA ARG A 209 7.89 -10.95 18.62
C ARG A 209 7.24 -9.72 19.24
N VAL A 210 6.44 -8.98 18.48
CA VAL A 210 5.59 -7.94 19.02
C VAL A 210 4.40 -8.65 19.64
N ASP A 211 4.52 -8.92 20.94
CA ASP A 211 3.42 -9.41 21.76
C ASP A 211 2.48 -8.22 22.00
N TYR A 212 1.43 -8.11 21.22
CA TYR A 212 0.39 -7.09 21.39
C TYR A 212 -0.50 -7.36 22.63
N SER A 213 -0.10 -8.26 23.53
CA SER A 213 -0.85 -8.58 24.74
C SER A 213 -0.69 -7.55 25.87
N THR A 214 0.31 -6.65 25.82
CA THR A 214 0.67 -5.77 26.94
C THR A 214 0.25 -4.31 26.77
N ALA A 215 -0.45 -3.92 25.71
CA ALA A 215 -0.86 -2.53 25.49
C ALA A 215 -2.32 -2.27 25.91
N GLN A 216 -2.78 -2.84 27.04
CA GLN A 216 -3.98 -2.41 27.76
C GLN A 216 -3.80 -2.76 29.26
N LYS A 217 -3.22 -1.84 29.96
CA LYS A 217 -3.53 -1.56 31.37
C LYS A 217 -3.79 -0.06 31.48
#